data_8f190421153a635f6840ebbe2eed2bdb
#
_entry.id   8f190421153a635f6840ebbe2eed2bdb
#
_cell.length_a   1.000
_cell.length_b   1.000
_cell.length_c   1.000
_cell.angle_alpha   90.00
_cell.angle_beta   90.00
_cell.angle_gamma   90.00
#
_symmetry.space_group_name_H-M   'P 1'
#
loop_
_entity.id
_entity.type
_entity.pdbx_description
1 polymer ?
#
loop_
_entity_poly.entity_id
_entity_poly.type
_entity_poly.pdbx_seq_one_letter_code
_entity_poly.pdbx_strand_id
1 'polypeptide(L)'
;AEISKSGDMFKLKDYNVQWKSDIKIKDGDYKIGIRPHNITTYKEGNNSVEINGKVLISELSGSESLIHFTSGKLNWVSLSNGVQQKNIGENTKLFMNVDEFLYFDANNRLVTNG
;
A
#
# COMPACT_ATOMS: atom_id res chain seq x y z
N ALA A 1 0.91 1.11 -8.13
CA ALA A 1 0.92 2.57 -8.01
C ALA A 1 2.24 3.15 -8.49
N GLU A 2 2.22 4.36 -8.99
CA GLU A 2 3.41 5.04 -9.47
C GLU A 2 4.04 5.87 -8.35
N ILE A 3 5.37 5.82 -8.26
CA ILE A 3 6.13 6.58 -7.28
C ILE A 3 7.30 7.29 -7.96
N SER A 4 7.82 8.30 -7.29
CA SER A 4 9.08 8.94 -7.66
C SER A 4 10.08 8.81 -6.51
N LYS A 5 11.35 8.67 -6.85
CA LYS A 5 12.46 8.59 -5.91
C LYS A 5 13.46 9.70 -6.18
N SER A 6 13.86 10.40 -5.13
CA SER A 6 14.93 11.38 -5.16
C SER A 6 15.76 11.23 -3.90
N GLY A 7 17.01 10.79 -4.05
CA GLY A 7 17.86 10.46 -2.91
C GLY A 7 17.28 9.30 -2.10
N ASP A 8 17.05 9.54 -0.81
CA ASP A 8 16.42 8.55 0.09
C ASP A 8 14.91 8.77 0.26
N MET A 9 14.33 9.75 -0.43
CA MET A 9 12.92 10.09 -0.34
C MET A 9 12.12 9.43 -1.46
N PHE A 10 11.04 8.78 -1.09
CA PHE A 10 10.08 8.18 -2.00
C PHE A 10 8.74 8.90 -1.85
N LYS A 11 8.09 9.15 -2.95
CA LYS A 11 6.79 9.83 -2.97
C LYS A 11 5.82 9.06 -3.86
N LEU A 12 4.64 8.79 -3.32
CA LEU A 12 3.54 8.22 -4.10
C LEU A 12 2.94 9.33 -4.97
N LYS A 13 2.95 9.14 -6.29
CA LYS A 13 2.43 10.15 -7.23
C LYS A 13 0.94 10.35 -7.02
N ASP A 14 0.50 11.58 -7.16
CA ASP A 14 -0.90 12.01 -7.02
C ASP A 14 -1.44 11.89 -5.59
N TYR A 15 -0.59 11.60 -4.61
CA TYR A 15 -0.96 11.51 -3.20
C TYR A 15 0.05 12.26 -2.35
N ASN A 16 -0.41 12.70 -1.20
CA ASN A 16 0.45 13.38 -0.24
C ASN A 16 1.10 12.36 0.72
N VAL A 17 1.71 11.33 0.17
CA VAL A 17 2.33 10.23 0.91
C VAL A 17 3.79 10.16 0.54
N GLN A 18 4.66 10.23 1.54
CA GLN A 18 6.12 10.18 1.36
C GLN A 18 6.73 9.30 2.43
N TRP A 19 7.85 8.67 2.10
CA TRP A 19 8.62 7.91 3.08
C TRP A 19 10.11 7.95 2.73
N LYS A 20 10.94 7.64 3.72
CA LYS A 20 12.38 7.49 3.53
C LYS A 20 12.74 6.01 3.49
N SER A 21 13.67 5.65 2.63
CA SER A 21 14.21 4.31 2.57
C SER A 21 15.66 4.37 2.13
N ASP A 22 16.47 3.47 2.64
CA ASP A 22 17.88 3.34 2.26
C ASP A 22 18.08 2.36 1.10
N ILE A 23 17.01 1.98 0.42
CA ILE A 23 17.08 1.12 -0.77
C ILE A 23 17.92 1.82 -1.84
N LYS A 24 18.90 1.09 -2.34
CA LYS A 24 19.86 1.62 -3.31
C LYS A 24 19.40 1.33 -4.74
N ILE A 25 18.53 2.18 -5.25
CA ILE A 25 18.16 2.21 -6.66
C ILE A 25 18.36 3.64 -7.17
N LYS A 26 18.45 3.78 -8.49
CA LYS A 26 18.65 5.09 -9.10
C LYS A 26 17.45 5.98 -8.87
N ASP A 27 17.68 7.29 -8.81
CA ASP A 27 16.58 8.26 -8.77
C ASP A 27 15.75 8.15 -10.05
N GLY A 28 14.47 8.35 -9.92
CA GLY A 28 13.57 8.29 -11.04
C GLY A 28 12.17 7.81 -10.66
N ASP A 29 11.45 7.36 -11.66
CA ASP A 29 10.08 6.90 -11.51
C ASP A 29 10.03 5.37 -11.48
N TYR A 30 9.23 4.85 -10.58
CA TYR A 30 9.03 3.41 -10.40
C TYR A 30 7.56 3.13 -10.15
N LYS A 31 7.21 1.87 -10.18
CA LYS A 31 5.89 1.38 -9.74
C LYS A 31 6.09 0.55 -8.50
N ILE A 32 5.15 0.63 -7.57
CA ILE A 32 5.16 -0.23 -6.38
C ILE A 32 4.01 -1.22 -6.44
N GLY A 33 4.29 -2.41 -5.91
CA GLY A 33 3.27 -3.39 -5.58
C GLY A 33 3.35 -3.69 -4.09
N ILE A 34 2.26 -4.13 -3.51
CA ILE A 34 2.21 -4.58 -2.13
C ILE A 34 1.24 -5.74 -2.04
N ARG A 35 1.62 -6.76 -1.27
CA ARG A 35 0.75 -7.92 -1.05
C ARG A 35 -0.41 -7.53 -0.14
N PRO A 36 -1.62 -8.07 -0.39
CA PRO A 36 -2.81 -7.68 0.39
C PRO A 36 -2.66 -7.82 1.91
N HIS A 37 -1.95 -8.82 2.39
CA HIS A 37 -1.74 -9.01 3.83
C HIS A 37 -0.78 -7.98 4.45
N ASN A 38 -0.11 -7.19 3.65
CA ASN A 38 0.76 -6.10 4.10
C ASN A 38 0.06 -4.74 4.11
N ILE A 39 -1.22 -4.71 3.76
CA ILE A 39 -2.08 -3.54 3.91
C ILE A 39 -3.01 -3.83 5.08
N THR A 40 -2.87 -3.06 6.15
CA THR A 40 -3.58 -3.33 7.40
C THR A 40 -4.47 -2.16 7.80
N THR A 41 -5.44 -2.44 8.67
CA THR A 41 -6.34 -1.42 9.21
C THR A 41 -5.79 -0.78 10.49
N TYR A 42 -4.62 -1.23 10.92
CA TYR A 42 -3.93 -0.72 12.10
C TYR A 42 -2.46 -0.52 11.76
N LYS A 43 -1.81 0.39 12.48
CA LYS A 43 -0.39 0.69 12.25
C LYS A 43 0.49 -0.38 12.87
N GLU A 44 1.29 -1.04 12.05
CA GLU A 44 2.31 -1.99 12.49
C GLU A 44 3.69 -1.35 12.38
N GLY A 45 4.39 -1.22 13.50
CA GLY A 45 5.75 -0.70 13.53
C GLY A 45 5.85 0.76 13.13
N ASN A 46 7.08 1.19 12.84
CA ASN A 46 7.39 2.59 12.55
C ASN A 46 7.55 2.89 11.05
N ASN A 47 7.56 1.84 10.20
CA ASN A 47 7.81 1.98 8.77
C ASN A 47 6.54 1.80 7.96
N SER A 48 5.46 2.41 8.42
CA SER A 48 4.17 2.36 7.73
C SER A 48 3.81 3.73 7.18
N VAL A 49 3.18 3.74 6.02
CA VAL A 49 2.53 4.93 5.48
C VAL A 49 1.02 4.77 5.58
N GLU A 50 0.33 5.86 5.85
CA GLU A 50 -1.11 5.90 5.99
C GLU A 50 -1.76 6.35 4.69
N ILE A 51 -2.84 5.69 4.33
CA ILE A 51 -3.63 6.05 3.15
C ILE A 51 -5.12 5.99 3.55
N ASN A 52 -5.88 6.95 3.07
CA ASN A 52 -7.33 6.98 3.30
C ASN A 52 -8.03 6.31 2.14
N GLY A 53 -8.85 5.31 2.44
CA GLY A 53 -9.57 4.56 1.43
C GLY A 53 -11.05 4.50 1.70
N LYS A 54 -11.81 4.27 0.64
CA LYS A 54 -13.26 4.04 0.71
C LYS A 54 -13.54 2.58 0.41
N VAL A 55 -14.24 1.92 1.31
CA VAL A 55 -14.55 0.49 1.19
C VAL A 55 -15.53 0.25 0.05
N LEU A 56 -15.14 -0.61 -0.89
CA LEU A 56 -15.99 -1.02 -2.01
C LEU A 56 -16.68 -2.35 -1.72
N ILE A 57 -15.94 -3.32 -1.21
CA ILE A 57 -16.42 -4.67 -0.89
C ILE A 57 -15.70 -5.13 0.37
N SER A 58 -16.45 -5.78 1.26
CA SER A 58 -15.89 -6.41 2.45
C SER A 58 -16.41 -7.85 2.49
N GLU A 59 -15.50 -8.81 2.52
CA GLU A 59 -15.81 -10.23 2.50
C GLU A 59 -15.15 -10.95 3.67
N LEU A 60 -15.86 -11.94 4.21
CA LEU A 60 -15.31 -12.84 5.22
C LEU A 60 -15.12 -14.21 4.60
N SER A 61 -13.96 -14.80 4.78
CA SER A 61 -13.64 -16.16 4.32
C SER A 61 -12.94 -16.90 5.46
N GLY A 62 -13.68 -17.76 6.14
CA GLY A 62 -13.16 -18.44 7.32
C GLY A 62 -12.77 -17.43 8.40
N SER A 63 -11.48 -17.40 8.79
CA SER A 63 -10.96 -16.49 9.78
C SER A 63 -10.30 -15.24 9.17
N GLU A 64 -10.47 -15.03 7.86
CA GLU A 64 -9.83 -13.92 7.16
C GLU A 64 -10.85 -12.92 6.65
N SER A 65 -10.45 -11.65 6.65
CA SER A 65 -11.25 -10.55 6.09
C SER A 65 -10.56 -9.98 4.87
N LEU A 66 -11.29 -9.89 3.77
CA LEU A 66 -10.81 -9.31 2.53
C LEU A 66 -11.56 -8.01 2.28
N ILE A 67 -10.83 -6.92 2.19
CA ILE A 67 -11.42 -5.59 2.00
C ILE A 67 -10.89 -5.00 0.70
N HIS A 68 -11.79 -4.73 -0.24
CA HIS A 68 -11.48 -3.98 -1.45
C HIS A 68 -11.80 -2.51 -1.18
N PHE A 69 -10.85 -1.64 -1.44
CA PHE A 69 -11.05 -0.22 -1.21
C PHE A 69 -10.42 0.60 -2.34
N THR A 70 -10.91 1.82 -2.48
CA THR A 70 -10.37 2.78 -3.44
C THR A 70 -9.80 3.98 -2.70
N SER A 71 -8.68 4.49 -3.19
CA SER A 71 -8.09 5.73 -2.72
C SER A 71 -7.71 6.54 -3.96
N GLY A 72 -8.42 7.64 -4.17
CA GLY A 72 -8.27 8.41 -5.40
C GLY A 72 -8.59 7.55 -6.63
N LYS A 73 -7.63 7.39 -7.52
CA LYS A 73 -7.78 6.60 -8.75
C LYS A 73 -7.32 5.16 -8.60
N LEU A 74 -6.84 4.76 -7.42
CA LEU A 74 -6.25 3.45 -7.21
C LEU A 74 -7.19 2.54 -6.45
N ASN A 75 -7.20 1.28 -6.85
CA ASN A 75 -7.92 0.22 -6.16
C ASN A 75 -6.91 -0.69 -5.46
N TRP A 76 -7.20 -1.03 -4.22
CA TRP A 76 -6.34 -1.83 -3.38
C TRP A 76 -7.14 -2.93 -2.71
N VAL A 77 -6.43 -3.96 -2.24
CA VAL A 77 -7.01 -5.06 -1.49
C VAL A 77 -6.23 -5.27 -0.22
N SER A 78 -6.93 -5.32 0.92
CA SER A 78 -6.36 -5.67 2.21
C SER A 78 -6.86 -7.04 2.64
N LEU A 79 -5.95 -7.90 3.09
CA LEU A 79 -6.27 -9.22 3.63
C LEU A 79 -5.75 -9.28 5.06
N SER A 80 -6.63 -9.48 6.02
CA SER A 80 -6.29 -9.52 7.44
C SER A 80 -6.80 -10.81 8.08
N ASN A 81 -6.05 -11.29 9.07
CA ASN A 81 -6.53 -12.38 9.93
C ASN A 81 -7.58 -11.83 10.87
N GLY A 82 -8.59 -12.63 11.16
CA GLY A 82 -9.67 -12.27 12.06
C GLY A 82 -10.83 -11.59 11.35
N VAL A 83 -11.87 -11.29 12.10
CA VAL A 83 -13.08 -10.68 11.58
C VAL A 83 -12.94 -9.17 11.67
N GLN A 84 -12.90 -8.53 10.51
CA GLN A 84 -12.89 -7.08 10.39
C GLN A 84 -14.09 -6.67 9.56
N GLN A 85 -15.11 -6.13 10.23
CA GLN A 85 -16.30 -5.69 9.52
C GLN A 85 -16.17 -4.23 9.15
N LYS A 86 -16.24 -3.97 7.85
CA LYS A 86 -16.27 -2.62 7.29
C LYS A 86 -17.49 -2.49 6.40
N ASN A 87 -18.15 -1.36 6.46
CA ASN A 87 -19.34 -1.11 5.67
C ASN A 87 -18.96 -0.56 4.30
N ILE A 88 -19.67 -0.99 3.27
CA ILE A 88 -19.49 -0.46 1.91
C ILE A 88 -19.71 1.05 1.95
N GLY A 89 -18.78 1.80 1.35
CA GLY A 89 -18.81 3.26 1.35
C GLY A 89 -18.18 3.92 2.58
N GLU A 90 -17.79 3.12 3.58
CA GLU A 90 -17.12 3.64 4.77
C GLU A 90 -15.72 4.14 4.40
N ASN A 91 -15.35 5.30 4.94
CA ASN A 91 -13.97 5.79 4.84
C ASN A 91 -13.15 5.17 5.96
N THR A 92 -12.01 4.62 5.62
CA THR A 92 -11.14 3.97 6.59
C THR A 92 -9.68 4.35 6.34
N LYS A 93 -8.90 4.34 7.42
CA LYS A 93 -7.46 4.51 7.32
C LYS A 93 -6.83 3.14 7.13
N LEU A 94 -5.91 3.07 6.18
CA LEU A 94 -5.16 1.85 5.90
C LEU A 94 -3.68 2.17 5.99
N PHE A 95 -2.92 1.18 6.40
CA PHE A 95 -1.48 1.32 6.61
C PHE A 95 -0.75 0.32 5.74
N MET A 96 0.29 0.79 5.06
CA MET A 96 1.14 -0.04 4.23
C MET A 96 2.54 -0.06 4.79
N ASN A 97 3.07 -1.25 5.04
CA ASN A 97 4.43 -1.41 5.51
C ASN A 97 5.40 -1.20 4.34
N VAL A 98 6.17 -0.12 4.38
CA VAL A 98 7.06 0.26 3.28
C VAL A 98 8.20 -0.75 3.08
N ASP A 99 8.55 -1.50 4.11
CA ASP A 99 9.59 -2.54 4.00
C ASP A 99 9.14 -3.73 3.15
N GLU A 100 7.83 -3.86 2.93
CA GLU A 100 7.25 -4.95 2.16
C GLU A 100 6.86 -4.52 0.73
N PHE A 101 7.20 -3.31 0.34
CA PHE A 101 6.94 -2.86 -1.02
C PHE A 101 7.82 -3.59 -2.03
N LEU A 102 7.22 -3.90 -3.17
CA LEU A 102 7.91 -4.42 -4.35
C LEU A 102 8.08 -3.28 -5.33
N TYR A 103 9.29 -3.07 -5.81
CA TYR A 103 9.59 -1.95 -6.71
C TYR A 103 9.84 -2.48 -8.12
N PHE A 104 9.17 -1.89 -9.09
CA PHE A 104 9.25 -2.27 -10.50
C PHE A 104 9.70 -1.08 -11.34
N ASP A 105 10.54 -1.34 -12.35
CA ASP A 105 10.98 -0.30 -13.29
C ASP A 105 9.90 -0.02 -14.35
N ALA A 106 10.22 0.85 -15.32
CA ALA A 106 9.31 1.23 -16.39
C ALA A 106 8.91 0.04 -17.28
N ASN A 107 9.70 -1.04 -17.27
CA ASN A 107 9.43 -2.26 -18.03
C ASN A 107 8.72 -3.32 -17.19
N ASN A 108 8.22 -2.95 -16.03
CA ASN A 108 7.55 -3.83 -15.06
C ASN A 108 8.44 -4.97 -14.55
N ARG A 109 9.75 -4.73 -14.50
CA ARG A 109 10.70 -5.68 -13.94
C ARG A 109 10.97 -5.34 -12.48
N LEU A 110 10.98 -6.36 -11.65
CA LEU A 110 11.29 -6.19 -10.23
C LEU A 110 12.74 -5.74 -10.08
N VAL A 111 12.95 -4.59 -9.41
CA VAL A 111 14.29 -4.05 -9.16
C VAL A 111 14.75 -4.27 -7.74
N THR A 112 13.81 -4.36 -6.79
CA THR A 112 14.14 -4.67 -5.40
C THR A 112 12.88 -5.04 -4.61
N ASN A 113 13.10 -5.77 -3.52
CA ASN A 113 12.07 -6.17 -2.56
C ASN A 113 12.23 -5.33 -1.29
N GLY A 114 11.98 -4.08 -1.37
CA GLY A 114 11.95 -3.23 -0.18
C GLY A 114 13.07 -3.43 0.82
#